data_00235b187aabcfc65ec50a15ece58da8
#
_entry.id   00235b187aabcfc65ec50a15ece58da8
#
_cell.length_a   1.000
_cell.length_b   1.000
_cell.length_c   1.000
_cell.angle_alpha   90.00
_cell.angle_beta   90.00
_cell.angle_gamma   90.00
#
_symmetry.space_group_name_H-M   'P 1'
#
loop_
_entity.id
_entity.type
_entity.pdbx_description
1 polymer ?
#
loop_
_entity_poly.entity_id
_entity_poly.type
_entity_poly.pdbx_seq_one_letter_code
_entity_poly.pdbx_strand_id
1 'polypeptide(L)'
;NMWATPDPIFSQAMCRVYNDYAWEVFGPYYDRLSPLACVATGDIDSAIAEIERCAKLGFRGLSLPCKPMWGPGTSEDANYNNPDFDRLWACIQDVNLPMTFHVSTGKDPRGAKGNGGAVINYVIHSLAPTAEPLVHLCSSGILDRFPGLRFASIEAGIGWIPWMLRAMDEAYEHHHFWVFPKLNMLPSEYFRLHGAASFQEDPPGVDLMEKYGLEGNFMWANDYPHHEGSWPHSEQAIERTMGGLSDPQREKILGANAARFFGFDVDKLLAYRSAATAQA
;
A
#
# COMPACT_ATOMS: atom_id res chain seq x y z
N ASN A 1 -7.18 13.03 9.20
CA ASN A 1 -6.79 13.18 7.80
C ASN A 1 -5.52 14.04 7.67
N MET A 2 -4.40 13.51 8.15
CA MET A 2 -3.11 14.19 8.25
C MET A 2 -2.59 14.72 6.90
N TRP A 3 -2.90 14.01 5.82
CA TRP A 3 -2.46 14.36 4.47
C TRP A 3 -3.38 15.36 3.74
N ALA A 4 -4.50 15.78 4.34
CA ALA A 4 -5.44 16.70 3.71
C ALA A 4 -5.14 18.19 3.96
N THR A 5 -4.17 18.51 4.81
CA THR A 5 -3.78 19.90 5.06
C THR A 5 -2.76 20.37 4.00
N PRO A 6 -2.92 21.58 3.46
CA PRO A 6 -1.97 22.15 2.50
C PRO A 6 -0.70 22.70 3.17
N ASP A 7 -0.66 22.76 4.48
CA ASP A 7 0.52 23.21 5.24
C ASP A 7 1.48 22.03 5.47
N PRO A 8 2.65 21.97 4.81
CA PRO A 8 3.57 20.85 4.92
C PRO A 8 4.18 20.71 6.31
N ILE A 9 4.38 21.82 7.02
CA ILE A 9 4.95 21.81 8.38
C ILE A 9 3.93 21.20 9.35
N PHE A 10 2.68 21.60 9.25
CA PHE A 10 1.62 21.06 10.11
C PHE A 10 1.33 19.58 9.78
N SER A 11 1.29 19.22 8.49
CA SER A 11 1.13 17.82 8.07
C SER A 11 2.25 16.94 8.63
N GLN A 12 3.50 17.38 8.51
CA GLN A 12 4.66 16.67 9.06
C GLN A 12 4.59 16.53 10.57
N ALA A 13 4.20 17.59 11.29
CA ALA A 13 4.06 17.55 12.75
C ALA A 13 2.99 16.53 13.18
N MET A 14 1.85 16.49 12.49
CA MET A 14 0.80 15.49 12.77
C MET A 14 1.27 14.06 12.52
N CYS A 15 1.97 13.80 11.40
CA CYS A 15 2.54 12.50 11.11
C CYS A 15 3.54 12.07 12.19
N ARG A 16 4.42 12.97 12.61
CA ARG A 16 5.40 12.69 13.64
C ARG A 16 4.77 12.33 14.98
N VAL A 17 3.79 13.11 15.44
CA VAL A 17 3.07 12.83 16.70
C VAL A 17 2.37 11.47 16.64
N TYR A 18 1.75 11.14 15.50
CA TYR A 18 1.15 9.83 15.30
C TYR A 18 2.20 8.71 15.33
N ASN A 19 3.34 8.89 14.65
CA ASN A 19 4.40 7.89 14.62
C ASN A 19 5.00 7.64 16.02
N ASP A 20 5.20 8.70 16.81
CA ASP A 20 5.67 8.59 18.19
C ASP A 20 4.67 7.80 19.06
N TYR A 21 3.38 8.14 18.99
CA TYR A 21 2.32 7.41 19.68
C TYR A 21 2.24 5.94 19.23
N ALA A 22 2.25 5.70 17.92
CA ALA A 22 2.16 4.34 17.38
C ALA A 22 3.37 3.49 17.82
N TRP A 23 4.56 4.08 17.84
CA TRP A 23 5.74 3.37 18.33
C TRP A 23 5.70 3.12 19.85
N GLU A 24 5.23 4.06 20.65
CA GLU A 24 5.04 3.87 22.08
C GLU A 24 4.12 2.69 22.37
N VAL A 25 3.03 2.54 21.61
CA VAL A 25 2.04 1.46 21.83
C VAL A 25 2.51 0.12 21.27
N PHE A 26 3.03 0.09 20.04
CA PHE A 26 3.32 -1.16 19.32
C PHE A 26 4.80 -1.56 19.31
N GLY A 27 5.72 -0.64 19.58
CA GLY A 27 7.15 -0.90 19.60
C GLY A 27 7.57 -2.06 20.51
N PRO A 28 6.97 -2.25 21.71
CA PRO A 28 7.25 -3.41 22.55
C PRO A 28 6.90 -4.76 21.91
N TYR A 29 6.10 -4.75 20.84
CA TYR A 29 5.60 -5.94 20.14
C TYR A 29 6.01 -5.96 18.66
N TYR A 30 7.04 -5.19 18.28
CA TYR A 30 7.44 -4.97 16.87
C TYR A 30 7.81 -6.25 16.11
N ASP A 31 8.08 -7.34 16.80
CA ASP A 31 8.37 -8.65 16.25
C ASP A 31 7.14 -9.36 15.66
N ARG A 32 5.93 -8.94 16.04
CA ARG A 32 4.65 -9.48 15.55
C ARG A 32 3.57 -8.43 15.24
N LEU A 33 3.72 -7.21 15.77
CA LEU A 33 2.82 -6.07 15.51
C LEU A 33 3.68 -4.88 15.12
N SER A 34 3.54 -4.40 13.90
CA SER A 34 4.27 -3.22 13.46
C SER A 34 3.32 -2.15 12.96
N PRO A 35 3.36 -0.95 13.53
CA PRO A 35 2.71 0.19 12.92
C PRO A 35 3.41 0.54 11.60
N LEU A 36 2.70 1.24 10.71
CA LEU A 36 3.28 1.88 9.54
C LEU A 36 3.55 3.35 9.87
N ALA A 37 4.74 3.83 9.51
CA ALA A 37 5.10 5.22 9.72
C ALA A 37 4.37 6.12 8.71
N CYS A 38 3.56 7.04 9.19
CA CYS A 38 2.92 8.04 8.35
C CYS A 38 3.94 9.08 7.89
N VAL A 39 3.96 9.36 6.59
CA VAL A 39 4.92 10.28 5.96
C VAL A 39 4.16 11.37 5.20
N ALA A 40 4.39 12.63 5.57
CA ALA A 40 3.90 13.77 4.82
C ALA A 40 4.87 14.08 3.68
N THR A 41 4.36 14.22 2.45
CA THR A 41 5.18 14.41 1.24
C THR A 41 5.26 15.87 0.77
N GLY A 42 4.70 16.81 1.52
CA GLY A 42 4.69 18.23 1.14
C GLY A 42 6.03 18.96 1.26
N ASP A 43 6.97 18.39 2.01
CA ASP A 43 8.37 18.82 2.09
C ASP A 43 9.26 17.58 2.08
N ILE A 44 10.05 17.41 1.03
CA ILE A 44 10.84 16.19 0.81
C ILE A 44 11.95 16.01 1.84
N ASP A 45 12.60 17.07 2.28
CA ASP A 45 13.66 16.98 3.27
C ASP A 45 13.14 16.52 4.63
N SER A 46 11.99 17.06 5.05
CA SER A 46 11.30 16.63 6.25
C SER A 46 10.78 15.20 6.16
N ALA A 47 10.28 14.78 4.98
CA ALA A 47 9.84 13.42 4.73
C ALA A 47 11.01 12.42 4.88
N ILE A 48 12.14 12.71 4.26
CA ILE A 48 13.38 11.90 4.35
C ILE A 48 13.83 11.77 5.81
N ALA A 49 13.93 12.88 6.53
CA ALA A 49 14.35 12.87 7.94
C ALA A 49 13.42 12.01 8.82
N GLU A 50 12.09 12.05 8.57
CA GLU A 50 11.13 11.25 9.32
C GLU A 50 11.20 9.76 8.94
N ILE A 51 11.38 9.42 7.67
CA ILE A 51 11.58 8.05 7.21
C ILE A 51 12.80 7.42 7.87
N GLU A 52 13.94 8.12 7.85
CA GLU A 52 15.19 7.65 8.49
C GLU A 52 15.01 7.47 10.00
N ARG A 53 14.29 8.39 10.65
CA ARG A 53 13.99 8.30 12.08
C ARG A 53 13.16 7.07 12.41
N CYS A 54 12.07 6.85 11.67
CA CYS A 54 11.18 5.71 11.87
C CYS A 54 11.86 4.37 11.56
N ALA A 55 12.71 4.33 10.53
CA ALA A 55 13.54 3.17 10.23
C ALA A 55 14.47 2.81 11.38
N LYS A 56 15.14 3.80 12.00
CA LYS A 56 16.00 3.61 13.18
C LYS A 56 15.24 3.12 14.42
N LEU A 57 13.96 3.50 14.56
CA LEU A 57 13.09 2.99 15.63
C LEU A 57 12.71 1.52 15.42
N GLY A 58 12.62 1.06 14.19
CA GLY A 58 12.26 -0.33 13.86
C GLY A 58 10.90 -0.50 13.19
N PHE A 59 10.29 0.57 12.66
CA PHE A 59 9.10 0.45 11.81
C PHE A 59 9.38 -0.47 10.63
N ARG A 60 8.37 -1.25 10.21
CA ARG A 60 8.52 -2.22 9.11
C ARG A 60 7.92 -1.76 7.79
N GLY A 61 7.37 -0.57 7.74
CA GLY A 61 6.81 0.00 6.52
C GLY A 61 6.34 1.42 6.70
N LEU A 62 6.01 2.05 5.58
CA LEU A 62 5.62 3.44 5.47
C LEU A 62 4.19 3.54 4.94
N SER A 63 3.46 4.57 5.36
CA SER A 63 2.17 4.95 4.80
C SER A 63 2.28 6.34 4.18
N LEU A 64 2.17 6.40 2.86
CA LEU A 64 2.18 7.61 2.05
C LEU A 64 0.76 7.92 1.55
N PRO A 65 0.42 9.20 1.30
CA PRO A 65 -0.86 9.54 0.70
C PRO A 65 -0.96 9.02 -0.74
N CYS A 66 -2.16 8.57 -1.16
CA CYS A 66 -2.40 8.19 -2.56
C CYS A 66 -2.15 9.36 -3.53
N LYS A 67 -2.45 10.58 -3.08
CA LYS A 67 -2.14 11.82 -3.80
C LYS A 67 -1.15 12.64 -2.98
N PRO A 68 0.04 12.90 -3.51
CA PRO A 68 1.02 13.71 -2.79
C PRO A 68 0.49 15.13 -2.61
N MET A 69 0.72 15.68 -1.43
CA MET A 69 0.47 17.09 -1.13
C MET A 69 1.80 17.83 -1.21
N TRP A 70 1.87 18.85 -2.05
CA TRP A 70 3.10 19.55 -2.37
C TRP A 70 3.03 21.00 -1.90
N GLY A 71 3.79 21.36 -0.88
CA GLY A 71 3.97 22.74 -0.45
C GLY A 71 2.71 23.55 -0.18
N PRO A 72 2.81 24.85 0.04
CA PRO A 72 1.69 25.75 0.16
C PRO A 72 1.01 25.93 -1.20
N GLY A 73 -0.14 25.29 -1.37
CA GLY A 73 -0.85 25.19 -2.64
C GLY A 73 -0.45 23.93 -3.39
N THR A 74 -1.42 23.07 -3.65
CA THR A 74 -1.23 21.90 -4.51
C THR A 74 -0.96 22.38 -5.92
N SER A 75 0.23 22.08 -6.46
CA SER A 75 0.40 22.15 -7.91
C SER A 75 -0.36 20.97 -8.51
N GLU A 76 -1.06 21.20 -9.62
CA GLU A 76 -1.73 20.14 -10.38
C GLU A 76 -0.74 19.08 -10.89
N ASP A 77 0.56 19.40 -10.89
CA ASP A 77 1.68 18.59 -11.35
C ASP A 77 2.37 17.79 -10.24
N ALA A 78 1.90 17.86 -9.00
CA ALA A 78 2.49 17.14 -7.86
C ALA A 78 2.06 15.67 -7.87
N ASN A 79 2.55 14.91 -8.82
CA ASN A 79 2.34 13.46 -8.91
C ASN A 79 3.64 12.71 -8.64
N TYR A 80 3.53 11.46 -8.19
CA TYR A 80 4.69 10.64 -7.82
C TYR A 80 5.66 10.33 -8.97
N ASN A 81 5.26 10.53 -10.22
CA ASN A 81 6.14 10.46 -11.38
C ASN A 81 7.02 11.71 -11.58
N ASN A 82 6.83 12.77 -10.80
CA ASN A 82 7.70 13.94 -10.86
C ASN A 82 9.12 13.56 -10.36
N PRO A 83 10.20 13.89 -11.12
CA PRO A 83 11.57 13.60 -10.74
C PRO A 83 12.02 14.19 -9.39
N ASP A 84 11.36 15.21 -8.89
CA ASP A 84 11.67 15.80 -7.57
C ASP A 84 11.47 14.79 -6.43
N PHE A 85 10.65 13.74 -6.64
CA PHE A 85 10.51 12.63 -5.71
C PHE A 85 11.67 11.62 -5.74
N ASP A 86 12.59 11.69 -6.68
CA ASP A 86 13.69 10.71 -6.79
C ASP A 86 14.52 10.62 -5.51
N ARG A 87 14.71 11.75 -4.80
CA ARG A 87 15.39 11.75 -3.50
C ARG A 87 14.62 10.98 -2.41
N LEU A 88 13.29 11.04 -2.46
CA LEU A 88 12.43 10.28 -1.56
C LEU A 88 12.53 8.77 -1.88
N TRP A 89 12.48 8.41 -3.16
CA TRP A 89 12.62 7.02 -3.60
C TRP A 89 13.97 6.43 -3.23
N ALA A 90 15.05 7.18 -3.41
CA ALA A 90 16.39 6.77 -2.98
C ALA A 90 16.43 6.48 -1.47
N CYS A 91 15.92 7.39 -0.65
CA CYS A 91 15.86 7.21 0.81
C CYS A 91 15.04 5.96 1.20
N ILE A 92 13.85 5.76 0.62
CA ILE A 92 12.99 4.61 0.92
C ILE A 92 13.68 3.30 0.56
N GLN A 93 14.36 3.26 -0.60
CA GLN A 93 15.16 2.11 -1.00
C GLN A 93 16.32 1.84 -0.04
N ASP A 94 17.06 2.87 0.36
CA ASP A 94 18.23 2.76 1.24
C ASP A 94 17.85 2.24 2.63
N VAL A 95 16.72 2.68 3.19
CA VAL A 95 16.21 2.15 4.47
C VAL A 95 15.50 0.80 4.32
N ASN A 96 15.27 0.34 3.09
CA ASN A 96 14.63 -0.94 2.75
C ASN A 96 13.24 -1.14 3.39
N LEU A 97 12.44 -0.09 3.49
CA LEU A 97 11.07 -0.16 3.98
C LEU A 97 10.08 -0.19 2.82
N PRO A 98 9.07 -1.10 2.82
CA PRO A 98 7.98 -1.03 1.87
C PRO A 98 7.09 0.17 2.13
N MET A 99 6.58 0.78 1.07
CA MET A 99 5.59 1.85 1.15
C MET A 99 4.18 1.34 0.89
N THR A 100 3.21 1.93 1.56
CA THR A 100 1.80 1.60 1.37
C THR A 100 0.98 2.84 1.03
N PHE A 101 -0.04 2.63 0.23
CA PHE A 101 -1.02 3.64 -0.16
C PHE A 101 -2.39 3.16 0.29
N HIS A 102 -2.90 3.80 1.34
CA HIS A 102 -4.16 3.40 1.96
C HIS A 102 -5.34 4.14 1.33
N VAL A 103 -6.47 3.44 1.20
CA VAL A 103 -7.72 4.05 0.74
C VAL A 103 -8.01 5.38 1.45
N SER A 104 -8.61 6.32 0.76
CA SER A 104 -8.98 7.64 1.31
C SER A 104 -7.83 8.51 1.81
N THR A 105 -6.58 8.19 1.51
CA THR A 105 -5.45 9.06 1.84
C THR A 105 -5.12 10.05 0.72
N GLY A 106 -4.67 11.24 1.09
CA GLY A 106 -4.57 12.37 0.18
C GLY A 106 -5.92 13.08 0.01
N LYS A 107 -5.91 14.20 -0.67
CA LYS A 107 -7.13 15.01 -0.87
C LYS A 107 -7.63 14.89 -2.30
N ASP A 108 -8.81 14.31 -2.48
CA ASP A 108 -9.58 14.54 -3.70
C ASP A 108 -10.55 15.71 -3.42
N PRO A 109 -10.45 16.84 -4.15
CA PRO A 109 -11.33 17.99 -3.95
C PRO A 109 -12.75 17.73 -4.41
N ARG A 110 -12.96 16.66 -5.19
CA ARG A 110 -14.28 16.29 -5.70
C ARG A 110 -15.05 15.54 -4.61
N GLY A 111 -16.35 15.75 -4.58
CA GLY A 111 -17.25 15.03 -3.69
C GLY A 111 -18.66 15.09 -4.24
N ALA A 112 -19.29 13.92 -4.38
CA ALA A 112 -20.70 13.82 -4.77
C ALA A 112 -21.60 14.07 -3.56
N LYS A 113 -22.64 14.88 -3.76
CA LYS A 113 -23.70 15.14 -2.76
C LYS A 113 -25.05 14.64 -3.29
N GLY A 114 -25.98 14.38 -2.38
CA GLY A 114 -27.32 13.95 -2.75
C GLY A 114 -27.41 12.48 -3.13
N ASN A 115 -28.24 12.17 -4.12
CA ASN A 115 -28.58 10.79 -4.49
C ASN A 115 -27.34 10.00 -4.94
N GLY A 116 -27.08 8.85 -4.30
CA GLY A 116 -25.94 8.00 -4.60
C GLY A 116 -24.60 8.49 -4.07
N GLY A 117 -24.56 9.67 -3.41
CA GLY A 117 -23.32 10.32 -2.99
C GLY A 117 -22.38 9.44 -2.19
N ALA A 118 -22.90 8.63 -1.26
CA ALA A 118 -22.08 7.73 -0.47
C ALA A 118 -21.35 6.69 -1.33
N VAL A 119 -22.05 6.01 -2.23
CA VAL A 119 -21.48 5.00 -3.12
C VAL A 119 -20.49 5.61 -4.11
N ILE A 120 -20.83 6.76 -4.69
CA ILE A 120 -19.95 7.49 -5.62
C ILE A 120 -18.65 7.89 -4.92
N ASN A 121 -18.75 8.48 -3.74
CA ASN A 121 -17.57 8.91 -2.99
C ASN A 121 -16.71 7.73 -2.58
N TYR A 122 -17.31 6.63 -2.16
CA TYR A 122 -16.55 5.43 -1.79
C TYR A 122 -15.81 4.85 -3.01
N VAL A 123 -16.52 4.55 -4.08
CA VAL A 123 -15.92 3.87 -5.25
C VAL A 123 -14.98 4.78 -6.04
N ILE A 124 -15.40 6.02 -6.35
CA ILE A 124 -14.67 6.90 -7.27
C ILE A 124 -13.66 7.80 -6.55
N HIS A 125 -14.01 8.29 -5.36
CA HIS A 125 -13.16 9.27 -4.67
C HIS A 125 -12.34 8.68 -3.51
N SER A 126 -12.58 7.42 -3.15
CA SER A 126 -11.80 6.72 -2.12
C SER A 126 -11.04 5.51 -2.68
N LEU A 127 -11.73 4.54 -3.30
CA LEU A 127 -11.07 3.33 -3.82
C LEU A 127 -10.24 3.61 -5.09
N ALA A 128 -10.84 4.22 -6.11
CA ALA A 128 -10.17 4.41 -7.40
C ALA A 128 -8.85 5.21 -7.30
N PRO A 129 -8.71 6.24 -6.46
CA PRO A 129 -7.45 6.95 -6.29
C PRO A 129 -6.27 6.11 -5.79
N THR A 130 -6.50 4.94 -5.19
CA THR A 130 -5.41 4.05 -4.77
C THR A 130 -4.66 3.44 -5.95
N ALA A 131 -5.26 3.42 -7.14
CA ALA A 131 -4.59 2.98 -8.35
C ALA A 131 -3.53 3.97 -8.84
N GLU A 132 -3.72 5.28 -8.59
CA GLU A 132 -2.84 6.33 -9.13
C GLU A 132 -1.36 6.11 -8.77
N PRO A 133 -0.98 5.98 -7.48
CA PRO A 133 0.44 5.81 -7.14
C PRO A 133 1.03 4.52 -7.71
N LEU A 134 0.26 3.45 -7.83
CA LEU A 134 0.73 2.19 -8.40
C LEU A 134 1.04 2.34 -9.90
N VAL A 135 0.15 3.01 -10.62
CA VAL A 135 0.36 3.31 -12.05
C VAL A 135 1.57 4.22 -12.24
N HIS A 136 1.73 5.26 -11.41
CA HIS A 136 2.90 6.14 -11.44
C HIS A 136 4.20 5.35 -11.24
N LEU A 137 4.27 4.50 -10.23
CA LEU A 137 5.46 3.71 -9.93
C LEU A 137 5.80 2.73 -11.05
N CYS A 138 4.80 2.02 -11.59
CA CYS A 138 5.02 1.00 -12.62
C CYS A 138 5.31 1.58 -14.01
N SER A 139 4.90 2.84 -14.30
CA SER A 139 4.91 3.36 -15.67
C SER A 139 5.92 4.49 -15.92
N SER A 140 6.56 5.04 -14.88
CA SER A 140 7.41 6.24 -15.00
C SER A 140 8.92 5.98 -14.93
N GLY A 141 9.35 4.71 -14.93
CA GLY A 141 10.76 4.33 -14.83
C GLY A 141 11.36 4.51 -13.42
N ILE A 142 10.55 4.77 -12.41
CA ILE A 142 11.01 4.83 -11.02
C ILE A 142 11.62 3.48 -10.61
N LEU A 143 10.96 2.37 -10.94
CA LEU A 143 11.44 1.04 -10.57
C LEU A 143 12.68 0.59 -11.36
N ASP A 144 12.96 1.20 -12.50
CA ASP A 144 14.24 1.01 -13.21
C ASP A 144 15.39 1.72 -12.48
N ARG A 145 15.12 2.92 -11.94
CA ARG A 145 16.12 3.70 -11.19
C ARG A 145 16.28 3.23 -9.75
N PHE A 146 15.20 2.73 -9.15
CA PHE A 146 15.15 2.31 -7.74
C PHE A 146 14.55 0.90 -7.61
N PRO A 147 15.28 -0.14 -8.07
CA PRO A 147 14.76 -1.52 -8.14
C PRO A 147 14.58 -2.21 -6.78
N GLY A 148 14.99 -1.59 -5.69
CA GLY A 148 14.75 -2.08 -4.34
C GLY A 148 13.42 -1.64 -3.73
N LEU A 149 12.67 -0.76 -4.38
CA LEU A 149 11.38 -0.29 -3.88
C LEU A 149 10.34 -1.39 -3.87
N ARG A 150 9.50 -1.40 -2.84
CA ARG A 150 8.31 -2.26 -2.71
C ARG A 150 7.13 -1.41 -2.30
N PHE A 151 5.94 -1.68 -2.86
CA PHE A 151 4.75 -0.87 -2.59
C PHE A 151 3.49 -1.73 -2.51
N ALA A 152 2.46 -1.24 -1.82
CA ALA A 152 1.18 -1.93 -1.71
C ALA A 152 0.00 -0.96 -1.70
N SER A 153 -1.11 -1.38 -2.32
CA SER A 153 -2.44 -0.80 -2.12
C SER A 153 -3.08 -1.46 -0.90
N ILE A 154 -3.57 -0.65 0.04
CA ILE A 154 -4.15 -1.13 1.29
C ILE A 154 -5.62 -0.74 1.39
N GLU A 155 -6.46 -1.73 1.76
CA GLU A 155 -7.91 -1.58 2.00
C GLU A 155 -8.73 -1.14 0.77
N ALA A 156 -8.21 -1.39 -0.44
CA ALA A 156 -8.91 -1.03 -1.68
C ALA A 156 -9.41 -2.23 -2.49
N GLY A 157 -9.31 -3.43 -1.92
CA GLY A 157 -9.60 -4.67 -2.63
C GLY A 157 -8.55 -5.03 -3.68
N ILE A 158 -8.77 -6.14 -4.38
CA ILE A 158 -7.81 -6.72 -5.34
C ILE A 158 -8.42 -7.05 -6.70
N GLY A 159 -9.75 -7.04 -6.83
CA GLY A 159 -10.46 -7.43 -8.05
C GLY A 159 -10.19 -6.50 -9.24
N TRP A 160 -9.81 -5.26 -8.98
CA TRP A 160 -9.45 -4.27 -10.00
C TRP A 160 -7.99 -4.39 -10.48
N ILE A 161 -7.12 -5.07 -9.73
CA ILE A 161 -5.69 -5.20 -10.06
C ILE A 161 -5.48 -5.88 -11.42
N PRO A 162 -6.07 -7.04 -11.75
CA PRO A 162 -5.90 -7.67 -13.07
C PRO A 162 -6.28 -6.76 -14.24
N TRP A 163 -7.36 -5.98 -14.09
CA TRP A 163 -7.77 -5.00 -15.08
C TRP A 163 -6.73 -3.88 -15.24
N MET A 164 -6.27 -3.30 -14.13
CA MET A 164 -5.26 -2.24 -14.13
C MET A 164 -3.96 -2.69 -14.81
N LEU A 165 -3.48 -3.90 -14.49
CA LEU A 165 -2.27 -4.46 -15.10
C LEU A 165 -2.41 -4.58 -16.61
N ARG A 166 -3.54 -5.10 -17.08
CA ARG A 166 -3.81 -5.21 -18.52
C ARG A 166 -3.91 -3.84 -19.20
N ALA A 167 -4.60 -2.90 -18.55
CA ALA A 167 -4.76 -1.55 -19.08
C ALA A 167 -3.42 -0.79 -19.17
N MET A 168 -2.54 -0.95 -18.18
CA MET A 168 -1.20 -0.34 -18.23
C MET A 168 -0.36 -0.90 -19.38
N ASP A 169 -0.32 -2.22 -19.56
CA ASP A 169 0.43 -2.86 -20.64
C ASP A 169 -0.11 -2.44 -22.01
N GLU A 170 -1.43 -2.44 -22.17
CA GLU A 170 -2.08 -2.02 -23.41
C GLU A 170 -1.76 -0.55 -23.75
N ALA A 171 -1.86 0.34 -22.76
CA ALA A 171 -1.53 1.74 -22.94
C ALA A 171 -0.04 1.92 -23.32
N TYR A 172 0.86 1.20 -22.65
CA TYR A 172 2.29 1.24 -22.93
C TYR A 172 2.62 0.74 -24.35
N GLU A 173 2.05 -0.39 -24.77
CA GLU A 173 2.26 -0.99 -26.08
C GLU A 173 1.70 -0.13 -27.23
N HIS A 174 0.49 0.44 -27.05
CA HIS A 174 -0.18 1.20 -28.11
C HIS A 174 0.22 2.67 -28.17
N HIS A 175 0.70 3.25 -27.07
CA HIS A 175 1.07 4.68 -27.00
C HIS A 175 2.59 4.90 -26.88
N HIS A 176 3.42 3.88 -27.11
CA HIS A 176 4.87 3.93 -26.90
C HIS A 176 5.60 4.98 -27.73
N PHE A 177 5.01 5.53 -28.77
CA PHE A 177 5.63 6.61 -29.59
C PHE A 177 5.79 7.92 -28.81
N TRP A 178 4.94 8.17 -27.84
CA TRP A 178 4.96 9.37 -26.98
C TRP A 178 4.98 9.07 -25.50
N VAL A 179 5.12 7.79 -25.10
CA VAL A 179 5.34 7.40 -23.72
C VAL A 179 6.82 7.46 -23.38
N PHE A 180 7.16 8.15 -22.33
CA PHE A 180 8.49 8.23 -21.76
C PHE A 180 8.44 7.99 -20.27
N PRO A 181 9.49 7.37 -19.67
CA PRO A 181 10.64 6.74 -20.34
C PRO A 181 10.27 5.43 -21.04
N LYS A 182 11.20 4.89 -21.84
CA LYS A 182 11.14 3.49 -22.24
C LYS A 182 11.50 2.63 -21.04
N LEU A 183 10.62 1.70 -20.71
CA LEU A 183 10.78 0.79 -19.60
C LEU A 183 11.57 -0.46 -20.00
N ASN A 184 12.27 -1.07 -19.05
CA ASN A 184 13.01 -2.32 -19.26
C ASN A 184 12.10 -3.56 -19.32
N MET A 185 10.86 -3.45 -18.78
CA MET A 185 9.84 -4.50 -18.79
C MET A 185 8.44 -3.86 -18.85
N LEU A 186 7.41 -4.68 -19.05
CA LEU A 186 6.03 -4.17 -19.06
C LEU A 186 5.61 -3.65 -17.68
N PRO A 187 4.72 -2.65 -17.60
CA PRO A 187 4.21 -2.12 -16.33
C PRO A 187 3.65 -3.20 -15.39
N SER A 188 2.97 -4.21 -15.93
CA SER A 188 2.44 -5.31 -15.14
C SER A 188 3.53 -6.19 -14.52
N GLU A 189 4.69 -6.32 -15.16
CA GLU A 189 5.83 -7.09 -14.64
C GLU A 189 6.45 -6.40 -13.43
N TYR A 190 6.56 -5.06 -13.45
CA TYR A 190 6.98 -4.30 -12.27
C TYR A 190 6.04 -4.52 -11.10
N PHE A 191 4.72 -4.50 -11.32
CA PHE A 191 3.78 -4.79 -10.23
C PHE A 191 3.98 -6.18 -9.65
N ARG A 192 4.15 -7.21 -10.50
CA ARG A 192 4.37 -8.59 -10.01
C ARG A 192 5.63 -8.72 -9.19
N LEU A 193 6.69 -7.96 -9.51
CA LEU A 193 7.97 -8.00 -8.80
C LEU A 193 7.96 -7.16 -7.52
N HIS A 194 7.33 -6.00 -7.53
CA HIS A 194 7.48 -4.97 -6.50
C HIS A 194 6.19 -4.64 -5.75
N GLY A 195 5.05 -4.96 -6.35
CA GLY A 195 3.73 -4.56 -5.87
C GLY A 195 3.04 -5.60 -5.00
N ALA A 196 2.14 -5.12 -4.14
CA ALA A 196 1.21 -5.95 -3.38
C ALA A 196 -0.14 -5.23 -3.24
N ALA A 197 -1.16 -5.94 -2.78
CA ALA A 197 -2.45 -5.35 -2.44
C ALA A 197 -3.15 -6.15 -1.34
N SER A 198 -3.90 -5.46 -0.48
CA SER A 198 -4.67 -6.11 0.59
C SER A 198 -6.17 -6.07 0.34
N PHE A 199 -6.87 -7.04 0.91
CA PHE A 199 -8.31 -7.17 0.82
C PHE A 199 -8.90 -7.87 2.06
N GLN A 200 -10.19 -7.67 2.29
CA GLN A 200 -10.99 -8.38 3.30
C GLN A 200 -11.78 -9.51 2.66
N GLU A 201 -12.75 -9.17 1.79
CA GLU A 201 -13.54 -10.08 0.99
C GLU A 201 -13.60 -9.55 -0.46
N ASP A 202 -12.97 -10.24 -1.40
CA ASP A 202 -12.94 -9.84 -2.82
C ASP A 202 -12.90 -11.08 -3.73
N PRO A 203 -14.04 -11.77 -3.90
CA PRO A 203 -14.11 -12.96 -4.75
C PRO A 203 -13.58 -12.74 -6.18
N PRO A 204 -13.89 -11.63 -6.89
CA PRO A 204 -13.35 -11.39 -8.23
C PRO A 204 -11.82 -11.39 -8.28
N GLY A 205 -11.18 -10.81 -7.28
CA GLY A 205 -9.72 -10.77 -7.20
C GLY A 205 -9.11 -12.14 -6.93
N VAL A 206 -9.72 -12.92 -6.05
CA VAL A 206 -9.31 -14.30 -5.75
C VAL A 206 -9.49 -15.21 -6.96
N ASP A 207 -10.61 -15.12 -7.67
CA ASP A 207 -10.91 -15.93 -8.87
C ASP A 207 -9.92 -15.66 -10.03
N LEU A 208 -9.40 -14.44 -10.12
CA LEU A 208 -8.47 -14.03 -11.17
C LEU A 208 -6.99 -14.16 -10.79
N MET A 209 -6.70 -14.38 -9.52
CA MET A 209 -5.35 -14.35 -8.95
C MET A 209 -4.37 -15.28 -9.67
N GLU A 210 -4.70 -16.56 -9.79
CA GLU A 210 -3.85 -17.56 -10.44
C GLU A 210 -3.66 -17.25 -11.92
N LYS A 211 -4.75 -16.91 -12.62
CA LYS A 211 -4.74 -16.59 -14.05
C LYS A 211 -3.79 -15.44 -14.41
N TYR A 212 -3.61 -14.49 -13.51
CA TYR A 212 -2.78 -13.30 -13.71
C TYR A 212 -1.42 -13.37 -12.98
N GLY A 213 -1.11 -14.53 -12.32
CA GLY A 213 0.16 -14.74 -11.63
C GLY A 213 0.36 -13.84 -10.41
N LEU A 214 -0.69 -13.62 -9.61
CA LEU A 214 -0.74 -12.65 -8.51
C LEU A 214 -0.77 -13.31 -7.11
N GLU A 215 -0.59 -14.61 -7.01
CA GLU A 215 -0.60 -15.33 -5.73
C GLU A 215 0.41 -14.81 -4.71
N GLY A 216 1.54 -14.29 -5.20
CA GLY A 216 2.60 -13.71 -4.36
C GLY A 216 2.37 -12.25 -3.98
N ASN A 217 1.35 -11.58 -4.53
CA ASN A 217 1.13 -10.15 -4.41
C ASN A 217 -0.05 -9.79 -3.50
N PHE A 218 -0.92 -10.76 -3.18
CA PHE A 218 -2.13 -10.47 -2.41
C PHE A 218 -1.98 -10.83 -0.93
N MET A 219 -2.53 -9.98 -0.06
CA MET A 219 -2.46 -10.10 1.39
C MET A 219 -3.87 -9.94 1.97
N TRP A 220 -4.31 -10.91 2.77
CA TRP A 220 -5.57 -10.79 3.49
C TRP A 220 -5.44 -9.93 4.75
N ALA A 221 -6.48 -9.15 5.06
CA ALA A 221 -6.60 -8.39 6.29
C ALA A 221 -8.06 -8.40 6.78
N ASN A 222 -8.27 -8.27 8.09
CA ASN A 222 -9.62 -8.26 8.67
C ASN A 222 -10.22 -6.87 8.85
N ASP A 223 -9.41 -5.83 8.64
CA ASP A 223 -9.80 -4.42 8.75
C ASP A 223 -10.36 -4.01 10.13
N TYR A 224 -9.88 -4.65 11.19
CA TYR A 224 -10.29 -4.31 12.56
C TYR A 224 -9.74 -2.93 12.96
N PRO A 225 -10.52 -2.03 13.59
CA PRO A 225 -11.89 -2.22 14.13
C PRO A 225 -13.00 -1.58 13.28
N HIS A 226 -12.81 -1.43 11.97
CA HIS A 226 -13.82 -0.85 11.10
C HIS A 226 -15.09 -1.71 11.04
N HIS A 227 -16.24 -1.07 10.85
CA HIS A 227 -17.54 -1.75 10.81
C HIS A 227 -17.74 -2.61 9.55
N GLU A 228 -17.01 -2.31 8.49
CA GLU A 228 -16.93 -3.08 7.24
C GLU A 228 -15.91 -4.22 7.29
N GLY A 229 -15.13 -4.29 8.37
CA GLY A 229 -14.17 -5.35 8.59
C GLY A 229 -14.81 -6.72 8.88
N SER A 230 -14.03 -7.78 8.71
CA SER A 230 -14.53 -9.16 8.86
C SER A 230 -14.62 -9.65 10.30
N TRP A 231 -14.02 -8.97 11.28
CA TRP A 231 -14.08 -9.35 12.68
C TRP A 231 -15.47 -9.06 13.31
N PRO A 232 -16.06 -9.95 14.14
CA PRO A 232 -15.49 -11.20 14.69
C PRO A 232 -15.72 -12.45 13.83
N HIS A 233 -16.18 -12.31 12.60
CA HIS A 233 -16.56 -13.39 11.70
C HIS A 233 -15.50 -13.67 10.60
N SER A 234 -14.22 -13.43 10.94
CA SER A 234 -13.11 -13.56 9.98
C SER A 234 -12.96 -14.97 9.39
N GLU A 235 -13.21 -16.03 10.18
CA GLU A 235 -13.15 -17.41 9.67
C GLU A 235 -14.21 -17.65 8.58
N GLN A 236 -15.43 -17.16 8.78
CA GLN A 236 -16.50 -17.28 7.80
C GLN A 236 -16.22 -16.44 6.54
N ALA A 237 -15.61 -15.26 6.70
CA ALA A 237 -15.22 -14.41 5.58
C ALA A 237 -14.12 -15.07 4.74
N ILE A 238 -13.11 -15.65 5.39
CA ILE A 238 -12.04 -16.42 4.75
C ILE A 238 -12.62 -17.59 3.98
N GLU A 239 -13.53 -18.37 4.57
CA GLU A 239 -14.11 -19.53 3.93
C GLU A 239 -14.98 -19.15 2.73
N ARG A 240 -15.80 -18.09 2.83
CA ARG A 240 -16.61 -17.59 1.70
C ARG A 240 -15.75 -17.15 0.52
N THR A 241 -14.59 -16.51 0.81
CA THR A 241 -13.76 -15.87 -0.22
C THR A 241 -12.70 -16.82 -0.76
N MET A 242 -12.12 -17.67 0.09
CA MET A 242 -10.94 -18.48 -0.20
C MET A 242 -11.14 -19.99 0.03
N GLY A 243 -12.36 -20.45 0.33
CA GLY A 243 -12.64 -21.87 0.59
C GLY A 243 -12.32 -22.79 -0.59
N GLY A 244 -12.35 -22.27 -1.82
CA GLY A 244 -11.96 -22.99 -3.03
C GLY A 244 -10.47 -23.04 -3.35
N LEU A 245 -9.64 -22.29 -2.60
CA LEU A 245 -8.18 -22.29 -2.82
C LEU A 245 -7.52 -23.49 -2.14
N SER A 246 -6.38 -23.92 -2.72
CA SER A 246 -5.50 -24.90 -2.08
C SER A 246 -4.87 -24.34 -0.79
N ASP A 247 -4.50 -25.23 0.14
CA ASP A 247 -3.83 -24.86 1.39
C ASP A 247 -2.56 -24.01 1.16
N PRO A 248 -1.68 -24.31 0.18
CA PRO A 248 -0.52 -23.47 -0.09
C PRO A 248 -0.87 -22.05 -0.59
N GLN A 249 -1.96 -21.89 -1.35
CA GLN A 249 -2.43 -20.57 -1.78
C GLN A 249 -2.99 -19.78 -0.59
N ARG A 250 -3.81 -20.43 0.24
CA ARG A 250 -4.34 -19.82 1.48
C ARG A 250 -3.23 -19.39 2.43
N GLU A 251 -2.22 -20.22 2.65
CA GLU A 251 -1.06 -19.91 3.49
C GLU A 251 -0.32 -18.65 3.01
N LYS A 252 -0.09 -18.54 1.71
CA LYS A 252 0.53 -17.33 1.13
C LYS A 252 -0.28 -16.08 1.45
N ILE A 253 -1.58 -16.10 1.17
CA ILE A 253 -2.45 -14.92 1.25
C ILE A 253 -2.72 -14.53 2.71
N LEU A 254 -2.96 -15.52 3.59
CA LEU A 254 -3.32 -15.29 4.98
C LEU A 254 -2.16 -14.81 5.87
N GLY A 255 -0.91 -14.99 5.42
CA GLY A 255 0.21 -14.57 6.27
C GLY A 255 1.58 -14.47 5.57
N ALA A 256 1.99 -15.48 4.78
CA ALA A 256 3.36 -15.54 4.27
C ALA A 256 3.72 -14.35 3.36
N ASN A 257 2.79 -13.86 2.54
CA ASN A 257 3.01 -12.69 1.69
C ASN A 257 3.22 -11.43 2.52
N ALA A 258 2.38 -11.19 3.53
CA ALA A 258 2.52 -10.05 4.43
C ALA A 258 3.82 -10.13 5.24
N ALA A 259 4.15 -11.29 5.78
CA ALA A 259 5.39 -11.50 6.53
C ALA A 259 6.62 -11.18 5.67
N ARG A 260 6.66 -11.68 4.43
CA ARG A 260 7.73 -11.37 3.47
C ARG A 260 7.76 -9.88 3.11
N PHE A 261 6.61 -9.29 2.79
CA PHE A 261 6.51 -7.90 2.34
C PHE A 261 7.00 -6.92 3.40
N PHE A 262 6.61 -7.12 4.66
CA PHE A 262 6.98 -6.28 5.80
C PHE A 262 8.23 -6.77 6.56
N GLY A 263 8.88 -7.84 6.10
CA GLY A 263 10.13 -8.33 6.69
C GLY A 263 9.98 -8.89 8.10
N PHE A 264 8.88 -9.60 8.39
CA PHE A 264 8.73 -10.35 9.63
C PHE A 264 9.53 -11.66 9.59
N ASP A 265 10.07 -12.04 10.74
CA ASP A 265 10.73 -13.34 10.94
C ASP A 265 9.66 -14.42 11.18
N VAL A 266 9.42 -15.23 10.14
CA VAL A 266 8.38 -16.26 10.13
C VAL A 266 8.64 -17.33 11.19
N ASP A 267 9.89 -17.75 11.39
CA ASP A 267 10.24 -18.79 12.37
C ASP A 267 9.92 -18.32 13.78
N LYS A 268 10.19 -17.04 14.06
CA LYS A 268 9.86 -16.42 15.32
C LYS A 268 8.35 -16.30 15.55
N LEU A 269 7.60 -15.96 14.49
CA LEU A 269 6.12 -15.91 14.54
C LEU A 269 5.52 -17.30 14.80
N LEU A 270 6.03 -18.34 14.18
CA LEU A 270 5.60 -19.73 14.41
C LEU A 270 5.89 -20.21 15.84
N ALA A 271 7.01 -19.78 16.42
CA ALA A 271 7.35 -20.11 17.80
C ALA A 271 6.33 -19.54 18.81
N TYR A 272 5.77 -18.33 18.57
CA TYR A 272 4.70 -17.77 19.38
C TYR A 272 3.43 -18.63 19.34
N ARG A 273 3.07 -19.14 18.17
CA ARG A 273 1.89 -20.02 18.02
C ARG A 273 2.04 -21.30 18.84
N SER A 274 3.21 -21.92 18.80
CA SER A 274 3.49 -23.16 19.54
C SER A 274 3.44 -22.94 21.05
N ALA A 275 3.92 -21.82 21.55
CA ALA A 275 3.85 -21.45 22.95
C ALA A 275 2.43 -21.18 23.44
N ALA A 276 1.60 -20.52 22.62
CA ALA A 276 0.20 -20.23 22.96
C ALA A 276 -0.67 -21.51 22.99
N THR A 277 -0.44 -22.46 22.06
CA THR A 277 -1.15 -23.76 22.03
C THR A 277 -0.74 -24.70 23.16
N ALA A 278 0.44 -24.54 23.74
CA ALA A 278 0.90 -25.32 24.89
C ALA A 278 0.34 -24.82 26.23
N GLN A 279 -0.27 -23.63 26.27
CA GLN A 279 -0.87 -23.01 27.46
C GLN A 279 -2.41 -23.03 27.46
N ALA A 280 -3.03 -23.50 26.37
CA ALA A 280 -4.47 -23.68 26.23
C ALA A 280 -4.88 -25.15 26.47
#